data_309d323caa86f18558fc06f3de551ef8
#
_entry.id   309d323caa86f18558fc06f3de551ef8
#
_cell.length_a   1.000
_cell.length_b   1.000
_cell.length_c   1.000
_cell.angle_alpha   90.00
_cell.angle_beta   90.00
_cell.angle_gamma   90.00
#
_symmetry.space_group_name_H-M   'P 1'
#
loop_
_entity.id
_entity.type
_entity.pdbx_description
1 polymer ?
#
loop_
_entity_poly.entity_id
_entity_poly.type
_entity_poly.pdbx_seq_one_letter_code
_entity_poly.pdbx_strand_id
1 'polypeptide(L)'
;GQDAIIGEGKILTEIVKRQEPVNIIFWGPPGTGKTTLARIIAKEFKADFIEISAVTSGKKDVEHVVEIAKQNWNLKLRTVLFVDEIHRFNKAQQDAFLPHVESGLITLIGATTENPSFEIISPLLSRSRVVVVQHLSKEAIVTVLKRAIAAEQAESRVSAEAIDYMAELSGGDARSALGNLELALSLSDKIDTEAVKAAAGRSVPGYDKKGDAHYDDISAFIKSMRGSDPDATLYYLARMINAGEDPKFVARRMVIFASEDVG
;
A
#
# COMPACT_ATOMS: atom_id res chain seq x y z
N GLY A 1 13.78 2.40 3.14
CA GLY A 1 13.03 3.23 2.19
C GLY A 1 11.79 3.90 2.77
N GLN A 2 11.55 3.81 4.09
CA GLN A 2 10.46 4.51 4.78
C GLN A 2 11.03 5.42 5.86
N ASP A 3 12.01 6.24 5.49
CA ASP A 3 12.79 7.08 6.44
C ASP A 3 11.94 8.14 7.14
N ALA A 4 10.77 8.46 6.59
CA ALA A 4 9.80 9.35 7.23
C ALA A 4 9.19 8.77 8.51
N ILE A 5 9.08 7.44 8.62
CA ILE A 5 8.41 6.73 9.73
C ILE A 5 9.34 5.80 10.50
N ILE A 6 10.52 5.46 9.93
CA ILE A 6 11.57 4.63 10.53
C ILE A 6 12.84 5.47 10.69
N GLY A 7 13.48 5.39 11.84
CA GLY A 7 14.69 6.13 12.16
C GLY A 7 14.64 6.66 13.59
N GLU A 8 15.71 7.32 14.03
CA GLU A 8 15.78 7.87 15.37
C GLU A 8 14.72 8.95 15.57
N GLY A 9 13.93 8.84 16.66
CA GLY A 9 12.82 9.74 16.95
C GLY A 9 11.58 9.60 16.07
N LYS A 10 11.55 8.60 15.17
CA LYS A 10 10.38 8.35 14.30
C LYS A 10 9.38 7.43 14.98
N ILE A 11 8.10 7.56 14.56
CA ILE A 11 6.96 6.95 15.25
C ILE A 11 7.10 5.43 15.42
N LEU A 12 7.50 4.70 14.38
CA LEU A 12 7.63 3.24 14.46
C LEU A 12 8.79 2.83 15.35
N THR A 13 9.91 3.55 15.30
CA THR A 13 11.06 3.29 16.17
C THR A 13 10.72 3.52 17.64
N GLU A 14 9.97 4.58 17.94
CA GLU A 14 9.55 4.85 19.32
C GLU A 14 8.53 3.82 19.84
N ILE A 15 7.59 3.37 19.01
CA ILE A 15 6.66 2.28 19.34
C ILE A 15 7.43 1.00 19.69
N VAL A 16 8.40 0.63 18.86
CA VAL A 16 9.23 -0.56 19.09
C VAL A 16 10.09 -0.43 20.34
N LYS A 17 10.73 0.73 20.57
CA LYS A 17 11.56 0.97 21.77
C LYS A 17 10.77 0.84 23.06
N ARG A 18 9.53 1.31 23.09
CA ARG A 18 8.68 1.26 24.30
C ARG A 18 8.19 -0.13 24.62
N GLN A 19 8.28 -1.07 23.69
CA GLN A 19 7.77 -2.45 23.84
C GLN A 19 6.27 -2.52 24.24
N GLU A 20 5.54 -1.43 24.05
CA GLU A 20 4.10 -1.36 24.29
C GLU A 20 3.36 -1.65 23.00
N PRO A 21 2.46 -2.64 22.97
CA PRO A 21 1.67 -2.93 21.79
C PRO A 21 0.72 -1.76 21.50
N VAL A 22 0.83 -1.21 20.31
CA VAL A 22 -0.03 -0.13 19.82
C VAL A 22 -0.72 -0.61 18.53
N ASN A 23 -2.03 -0.42 18.47
CA ASN A 23 -2.75 -0.71 17.22
C ASN A 23 -2.37 0.33 16.15
N ILE A 24 -2.16 -0.14 14.94
CA ILE A 24 -1.67 0.69 13.83
C ILE A 24 -2.56 0.47 12.61
N ILE A 25 -2.88 1.55 11.91
CA ILE A 25 -3.45 1.50 10.58
C ILE A 25 -2.41 2.08 9.62
N PHE A 26 -1.81 1.23 8.80
CA PHE A 26 -0.95 1.68 7.70
C PHE A 26 -1.81 2.12 6.53
N TRP A 27 -1.68 3.38 6.16
CA TRP A 27 -2.36 3.97 5.01
C TRP A 27 -1.35 4.39 3.95
N GLY A 28 -1.55 3.94 2.73
CA GLY A 28 -0.70 4.34 1.61
C GLY A 28 -0.75 3.37 0.44
N PRO A 29 -0.09 3.72 -0.67
CA PRO A 29 -0.18 2.99 -1.93
C PRO A 29 0.33 1.54 -1.83
N PRO A 30 -0.02 0.68 -2.80
CA PRO A 30 0.43 -0.70 -2.84
C PRO A 30 1.96 -0.78 -2.99
N GLY A 31 2.54 -1.93 -2.65
CA GLY A 31 3.97 -2.21 -2.84
C GLY A 31 4.95 -1.38 -2.00
N THR A 32 4.47 -0.61 -1.02
CA THR A 32 5.28 0.26 -0.15
C THR A 32 5.83 -0.41 1.09
N GLY A 33 5.53 -1.71 1.29
CA GLY A 33 6.07 -2.51 2.37
C GLY A 33 5.23 -2.56 3.65
N LYS A 34 3.93 -2.23 3.63
CA LYS A 34 3.02 -2.26 4.80
C LYS A 34 3.06 -3.59 5.55
N THR A 35 2.91 -4.72 4.84
CA THR A 35 2.99 -6.07 5.41
C THR A 35 4.38 -6.37 6.00
N THR A 36 5.44 -5.94 5.32
CA THR A 36 6.82 -6.10 5.80
C THR A 36 7.04 -5.34 7.10
N LEU A 37 6.54 -4.10 7.20
CA LEU A 37 6.60 -3.30 8.42
C LEU A 37 5.85 -3.97 9.57
N ALA A 38 4.65 -4.50 9.30
CA ALA A 38 3.87 -5.21 10.31
C ALA A 38 4.61 -6.46 10.85
N ARG A 39 5.23 -7.24 9.96
CA ARG A 39 6.04 -8.41 10.35
C ARG A 39 7.27 -8.02 11.19
N ILE A 40 7.95 -6.92 10.85
CA ILE A 40 9.09 -6.42 11.62
C ILE A 40 8.62 -6.01 13.03
N ILE A 41 7.52 -5.25 13.14
CA ILE A 41 6.97 -4.82 14.43
C ILE A 41 6.59 -6.03 15.29
N ALA A 42 5.91 -7.03 14.73
CA ALA A 42 5.53 -8.24 15.45
C ALA A 42 6.76 -9.00 15.96
N LYS A 43 7.82 -9.10 15.14
CA LYS A 43 9.08 -9.72 15.54
C LYS A 43 9.76 -9.00 16.71
N GLU A 44 9.80 -7.67 16.65
CA GLU A 44 10.37 -6.84 17.72
C GLU A 44 9.58 -6.98 19.03
N PHE A 45 8.26 -7.16 18.95
CA PHE A 45 7.40 -7.43 20.10
C PHE A 45 7.47 -8.88 20.59
N LYS A 46 8.21 -9.75 19.89
CA LYS A 46 8.23 -11.20 20.13
C LYS A 46 6.81 -11.79 20.15
N ALA A 47 5.95 -11.30 19.27
CA ALA A 47 4.57 -11.69 19.17
C ALA A 47 4.37 -12.75 18.07
N ASP A 48 3.35 -13.59 18.24
CA ASP A 48 2.82 -14.41 17.16
C ASP A 48 2.15 -13.52 16.12
N PHE A 49 2.53 -13.70 14.85
CA PHE A 49 2.04 -12.88 13.73
C PHE A 49 1.04 -13.67 12.89
N ILE A 50 -0.21 -13.25 12.98
CA ILE A 50 -1.30 -13.84 12.19
C ILE A 50 -1.71 -12.84 11.11
N GLU A 51 -1.77 -13.31 9.87
CA GLU A 51 -2.14 -12.50 8.72
C GLU A 51 -3.45 -12.98 8.12
N ILE A 52 -4.38 -12.06 7.90
CA ILE A 52 -5.62 -12.30 7.15
C ILE A 52 -5.80 -11.20 6.10
N SER A 53 -6.49 -11.54 5.02
CA SER A 53 -6.89 -10.58 3.99
C SER A 53 -8.39 -10.32 4.08
N ALA A 54 -8.79 -9.07 4.25
CA ALA A 54 -10.21 -8.71 4.29
C ALA A 54 -10.96 -8.98 2.96
N VAL A 55 -10.21 -9.23 1.86
CA VAL A 55 -10.80 -9.61 0.57
C VAL A 55 -11.31 -11.04 0.57
N THR A 56 -10.59 -11.96 1.24
CA THR A 56 -10.89 -13.40 1.22
C THR A 56 -11.41 -13.94 2.54
N SER A 57 -11.21 -13.21 3.65
CA SER A 57 -11.56 -13.64 4.99
C SER A 57 -12.94 -13.17 5.43
N GLY A 58 -13.59 -13.97 6.26
CA GLY A 58 -14.91 -13.68 6.81
C GLY A 58 -14.95 -13.77 8.33
N LYS A 59 -16.17 -13.80 8.89
CA LYS A 59 -16.41 -13.85 10.34
C LYS A 59 -15.72 -15.06 11.01
N LYS A 60 -15.75 -16.21 10.35
CA LYS A 60 -15.14 -17.45 10.88
C LYS A 60 -13.62 -17.35 11.03
N ASP A 61 -12.96 -16.64 10.10
CA ASP A 61 -11.52 -16.45 10.16
C ASP A 61 -11.14 -15.55 11.33
N VAL A 62 -11.96 -14.50 11.58
CA VAL A 62 -11.79 -13.62 12.75
C VAL A 62 -11.99 -14.42 14.06
N GLU A 63 -13.02 -15.26 14.15
CA GLU A 63 -13.26 -16.12 15.31
C GLU A 63 -12.09 -17.07 15.56
N HIS A 64 -11.56 -17.67 14.49
CA HIS A 64 -10.38 -18.55 14.59
C HIS A 64 -9.13 -17.82 15.10
N VAL A 65 -8.88 -16.60 14.61
CA VAL A 65 -7.78 -15.75 15.12
C VAL A 65 -7.94 -15.47 16.60
N VAL A 66 -9.18 -15.19 17.04
CA VAL A 66 -9.48 -14.93 18.47
C VAL A 66 -9.18 -16.18 19.33
N GLU A 67 -9.49 -17.38 18.83
CA GLU A 67 -9.17 -18.63 19.54
C GLU A 67 -7.66 -18.83 19.69
N ILE A 68 -6.89 -18.61 18.62
CA ILE A 68 -5.42 -18.65 18.67
C ILE A 68 -4.89 -17.61 19.67
N ALA A 69 -5.40 -16.39 19.60
CA ALA A 69 -4.98 -15.32 20.52
C ALA A 69 -5.24 -15.66 21.99
N LYS A 70 -6.35 -16.34 22.30
CA LYS A 70 -6.64 -16.84 23.68
C LYS A 70 -5.64 -17.91 24.10
N GLN A 71 -5.28 -18.83 23.21
CA GLN A 71 -4.26 -19.84 23.49
C GLN A 71 -2.89 -19.19 23.73
N ASN A 72 -2.50 -18.24 22.89
CA ASN A 72 -1.27 -17.48 23.04
C ASN A 72 -1.24 -16.71 24.37
N TRP A 73 -2.35 -16.08 24.74
CA TRP A 73 -2.47 -15.36 26.01
C TRP A 73 -2.19 -16.25 27.22
N ASN A 74 -2.72 -17.48 27.21
CA ASN A 74 -2.45 -18.47 28.28
C ASN A 74 -0.96 -18.84 28.35
N LEU A 75 -0.26 -18.78 27.22
CA LEU A 75 1.18 -19.04 27.10
C LEU A 75 2.03 -17.78 27.34
N LYS A 76 1.42 -16.65 27.70
CA LYS A 76 2.06 -15.32 27.84
C LYS A 76 2.72 -14.85 26.52
N LEU A 77 2.23 -15.31 25.39
CA LEU A 77 2.65 -14.87 24.08
C LEU A 77 1.67 -13.84 23.56
N ARG A 78 2.19 -12.71 23.06
CA ARG A 78 1.38 -11.67 22.43
C ARG A 78 0.93 -12.12 21.03
N THR A 79 -0.22 -11.63 20.59
CA THR A 79 -0.71 -11.86 19.22
C THR A 79 -0.82 -10.52 18.49
N VAL A 80 -0.14 -10.42 17.37
CA VAL A 80 -0.30 -9.32 16.40
C VAL A 80 -1.14 -9.86 15.24
N LEU A 81 -2.31 -9.29 15.04
CA LEU A 81 -3.15 -9.56 13.89
C LEU A 81 -2.91 -8.50 12.81
N PHE A 82 -2.40 -8.93 11.68
CA PHE A 82 -2.33 -8.11 10.48
C PHE A 82 -3.53 -8.35 9.59
N VAL A 83 -4.24 -7.28 9.24
CA VAL A 83 -5.40 -7.31 8.33
C VAL A 83 -5.04 -6.52 7.08
N ASP A 84 -4.79 -7.24 5.99
CA ASP A 84 -4.57 -6.59 4.69
C ASP A 84 -5.89 -6.14 4.08
N GLU A 85 -5.89 -4.96 3.45
CA GLU A 85 -7.05 -4.30 2.85
C GLU A 85 -8.24 -4.19 3.83
N ILE A 86 -7.98 -3.76 5.06
CA ILE A 86 -8.96 -3.72 6.16
C ILE A 86 -10.25 -2.95 5.80
N HIS A 87 -10.20 -2.00 4.87
CA HIS A 87 -11.34 -1.27 4.34
C HIS A 87 -12.38 -2.17 3.63
N ARG A 88 -12.01 -3.39 3.23
CA ARG A 88 -12.92 -4.37 2.62
C ARG A 88 -13.82 -5.05 3.63
N PHE A 89 -13.48 -5.04 4.90
CA PHE A 89 -14.39 -5.48 5.94
C PHE A 89 -15.53 -4.49 6.14
N ASN A 90 -16.76 -4.99 6.19
CA ASN A 90 -17.90 -4.17 6.55
C ASN A 90 -17.85 -3.74 8.03
N LYS A 91 -18.70 -2.79 8.41
CA LYS A 91 -18.71 -2.22 9.78
C LYS A 91 -18.87 -3.30 10.86
N ALA A 92 -19.75 -4.29 10.67
CA ALA A 92 -19.95 -5.36 11.63
C ALA A 92 -18.73 -6.28 11.78
N GLN A 93 -17.98 -6.49 10.71
CA GLN A 93 -16.73 -7.25 10.76
C GLN A 93 -15.62 -6.46 11.46
N GLN A 94 -15.56 -5.15 11.24
CA GLN A 94 -14.63 -4.28 11.95
C GLN A 94 -14.98 -4.18 13.44
N ASP A 95 -16.26 -4.08 13.78
CA ASP A 95 -16.75 -4.08 15.17
C ASP A 95 -16.36 -5.36 15.92
N ALA A 96 -16.28 -6.50 15.23
CA ALA A 96 -15.88 -7.76 15.84
C ALA A 96 -14.48 -7.77 16.44
N PHE A 97 -13.60 -6.88 16.00
CA PHE A 97 -12.24 -6.74 16.57
C PHE A 97 -12.23 -5.96 17.89
N LEU A 98 -13.19 -5.05 18.10
CA LEU A 98 -13.15 -4.08 19.20
C LEU A 98 -12.97 -4.72 20.59
N PRO A 99 -13.76 -5.74 21.01
CA PRO A 99 -13.59 -6.34 22.32
C PRO A 99 -12.20 -6.93 22.54
N HIS A 100 -11.57 -7.43 21.48
CA HIS A 100 -10.29 -8.11 21.55
C HIS A 100 -9.11 -7.13 21.51
N VAL A 101 -9.30 -6.00 20.83
CA VAL A 101 -8.37 -4.87 20.82
C VAL A 101 -8.43 -4.11 22.14
N GLU A 102 -9.62 -3.88 22.68
CA GLU A 102 -9.82 -3.20 23.98
C GLU A 102 -9.27 -4.00 25.17
N SER A 103 -9.43 -5.31 25.14
CA SER A 103 -8.87 -6.19 26.17
C SER A 103 -7.36 -6.40 26.06
N GLY A 104 -6.73 -5.95 24.96
CA GLY A 104 -5.31 -6.21 24.68
C GLY A 104 -5.00 -7.65 24.29
N LEU A 105 -6.03 -8.49 24.05
CA LEU A 105 -5.87 -9.87 23.59
C LEU A 105 -5.19 -9.91 22.21
N ILE A 106 -5.54 -8.95 21.34
CA ILE A 106 -5.00 -8.79 20.00
C ILE A 106 -4.44 -7.37 19.83
N THR A 107 -3.23 -7.26 19.32
CA THR A 107 -2.70 -6.01 18.77
C THR A 107 -3.01 -5.98 17.28
N LEU A 108 -3.83 -5.02 16.85
CA LEU A 108 -4.26 -4.92 15.46
C LEU A 108 -3.30 -4.05 14.66
N ILE A 109 -2.85 -4.56 13.52
CA ILE A 109 -2.18 -3.78 12.47
C ILE A 109 -3.00 -3.92 11.18
N GLY A 110 -3.75 -2.88 10.82
CA GLY A 110 -4.49 -2.83 9.56
C GLY A 110 -3.65 -2.20 8.45
N ALA A 111 -3.83 -2.66 7.22
CA ALA A 111 -3.30 -2.01 6.04
C ALA A 111 -4.44 -1.61 5.10
N THR A 112 -4.34 -0.43 4.51
CA THR A 112 -5.32 0.07 3.55
C THR A 112 -4.69 1.00 2.53
N THR A 113 -5.22 0.99 1.32
CA THR A 113 -4.94 1.98 0.27
C THR A 113 -5.94 3.14 0.30
N GLU A 114 -7.08 2.96 0.93
CA GLU A 114 -8.15 3.95 1.02
C GLU A 114 -8.01 4.84 2.26
N ASN A 115 -8.61 6.03 2.22
CA ASN A 115 -8.54 6.95 3.36
C ASN A 115 -9.24 6.35 4.59
N PRO A 116 -8.50 6.06 5.68
CA PRO A 116 -9.06 5.39 6.85
C PRO A 116 -10.15 6.19 7.55
N SER A 117 -10.20 7.50 7.39
CA SER A 117 -11.24 8.34 8.00
C SER A 117 -12.64 8.08 7.43
N PHE A 118 -12.74 7.51 6.23
CA PHE A 118 -14.02 7.17 5.60
C PHE A 118 -14.35 5.69 5.70
N GLU A 119 -13.32 4.84 5.72
CA GLU A 119 -13.47 3.40 5.55
C GLU A 119 -13.38 2.62 6.86
N ILE A 120 -12.73 3.17 7.89
CA ILE A 120 -12.55 2.52 9.17
C ILE A 120 -13.53 3.13 10.19
N ILE A 121 -14.18 2.27 10.96
CA ILE A 121 -15.09 2.73 12.00
C ILE A 121 -14.39 3.59 13.06
N SER A 122 -15.08 4.64 13.50
CA SER A 122 -14.52 5.60 14.46
C SER A 122 -14.02 4.96 15.77
N PRO A 123 -14.68 3.93 16.36
CA PRO A 123 -14.17 3.26 17.56
C PRO A 123 -12.82 2.58 17.36
N LEU A 124 -12.57 2.03 16.17
CA LEU A 124 -11.31 1.37 15.86
C LEU A 124 -10.20 2.40 15.59
N LEU A 125 -10.53 3.47 14.84
CA LEU A 125 -9.60 4.58 14.59
C LEU A 125 -9.15 5.27 15.87
N SER A 126 -10.05 5.53 16.81
CA SER A 126 -9.73 6.20 18.07
C SER A 126 -8.73 5.41 18.94
N ARG A 127 -8.63 4.10 18.71
CA ARG A 127 -7.73 3.16 19.41
C ARG A 127 -6.48 2.80 18.61
N SER A 128 -6.34 3.37 17.43
CA SER A 128 -5.25 3.05 16.50
C SER A 128 -4.43 4.30 16.16
N ARG A 129 -3.18 4.09 15.81
CA ARG A 129 -2.33 5.13 15.22
C ARG A 129 -2.35 4.98 13.70
N VAL A 130 -2.81 6.00 13.01
CA VAL A 130 -2.71 6.05 11.54
C VAL A 130 -1.28 6.45 11.18
N VAL A 131 -0.62 5.61 10.40
CA VAL A 131 0.74 5.83 9.91
C VAL A 131 0.69 5.87 8.39
N VAL A 132 0.98 7.03 7.85
CA VAL A 132 1.01 7.23 6.40
C VAL A 132 2.30 6.66 5.84
N VAL A 133 2.18 5.75 4.88
CA VAL A 133 3.29 5.10 4.16
C VAL A 133 3.32 5.68 2.75
N GLN A 134 4.46 6.24 2.36
CA GLN A 134 4.62 6.87 1.06
C GLN A 134 5.20 5.90 0.03
N HIS A 135 5.10 6.25 -1.26
CA HIS A 135 5.86 5.58 -2.31
C HIS A 135 7.35 5.53 -1.94
N LEU A 136 7.98 4.42 -2.30
CA LEU A 136 9.43 4.28 -2.11
C LEU A 136 10.18 5.20 -3.09
N SER A 137 11.28 5.78 -2.63
CA SER A 137 12.15 6.53 -3.53
C SER A 137 12.82 5.60 -4.55
N LYS A 138 13.28 6.15 -5.67
CA LYS A 138 14.02 5.39 -6.69
C LYS A 138 15.22 4.66 -6.07
N GLU A 139 15.96 5.31 -5.18
CA GLU A 139 17.13 4.75 -4.50
C GLU A 139 16.75 3.58 -3.57
N ALA A 140 15.60 3.69 -2.91
CA ALA A 140 15.05 2.62 -2.08
C ALA A 140 14.68 1.40 -2.93
N ILE A 141 14.03 1.60 -4.08
CA ILE A 141 13.70 0.53 -5.03
C ILE A 141 14.98 -0.11 -5.58
N VAL A 142 15.97 0.69 -5.98
CA VAL A 142 17.29 0.17 -6.42
C VAL A 142 17.90 -0.72 -5.33
N THR A 143 17.82 -0.30 -4.07
CA THR A 143 18.32 -1.10 -2.95
C THR A 143 17.56 -2.43 -2.80
N VAL A 144 16.22 -2.42 -2.97
CA VAL A 144 15.40 -3.63 -2.93
C VAL A 144 15.76 -4.56 -4.09
N LEU A 145 15.88 -4.04 -5.32
CA LEU A 145 16.26 -4.82 -6.50
C LEU A 145 17.63 -5.45 -6.33
N LYS A 146 18.64 -4.70 -5.88
CA LYS A 146 20.00 -5.23 -5.64
C LYS A 146 20.01 -6.38 -4.64
N ARG A 147 19.21 -6.28 -3.56
CA ARG A 147 19.08 -7.36 -2.57
C ARG A 147 18.41 -8.60 -3.17
N ALA A 148 17.40 -8.42 -4.01
CA ALA A 148 16.75 -9.53 -4.70
C ALA A 148 17.69 -10.20 -5.70
N ILE A 149 18.43 -9.42 -6.50
CA ILE A 149 19.43 -9.91 -7.46
C ILE A 149 20.52 -10.73 -6.75
N ALA A 150 20.99 -10.26 -5.60
CA ALA A 150 21.99 -10.98 -4.80
C ALA A 150 21.42 -12.29 -4.21
N ALA A 151 20.17 -12.28 -3.76
CA ALA A 151 19.49 -13.48 -3.25
C ALA A 151 19.32 -14.56 -4.34
N GLU A 152 19.07 -14.14 -5.59
CA GLU A 152 18.97 -15.02 -6.77
C GLU A 152 20.34 -15.34 -7.41
N GLN A 153 21.46 -14.85 -6.85
CA GLN A 153 22.83 -15.02 -7.38
C GLN A 153 22.95 -14.55 -8.85
N ALA A 154 22.25 -13.48 -9.20
CA ALA A 154 22.09 -13.01 -10.57
C ALA A 154 22.87 -11.72 -10.88
N GLU A 155 23.86 -11.33 -10.05
CA GLU A 155 24.59 -10.06 -10.18
C GLU A 155 25.30 -9.90 -11.53
N SER A 156 25.82 -11.00 -12.09
CA SER A 156 26.48 -11.00 -13.39
C SER A 156 25.51 -10.93 -14.58
N ARG A 157 24.22 -11.16 -14.33
CA ARG A 157 23.18 -11.20 -15.37
C ARG A 157 22.48 -9.86 -15.58
N VAL A 158 22.44 -8.97 -14.56
CA VAL A 158 21.63 -7.76 -14.56
C VAL A 158 22.52 -6.52 -14.65
N SER A 159 22.32 -5.71 -15.69
CA SER A 159 23.07 -4.46 -15.86
C SER A 159 22.59 -3.37 -14.88
N ALA A 160 23.46 -2.41 -14.58
CA ALA A 160 23.12 -1.29 -13.71
C ALA A 160 22.00 -0.43 -14.31
N GLU A 161 22.04 -0.24 -15.63
CA GLU A 161 21.03 0.52 -16.38
C GLU A 161 19.66 -0.17 -16.32
N ALA A 162 19.61 -1.51 -16.34
CA ALA A 162 18.37 -2.28 -16.19
C ALA A 162 17.77 -2.11 -14.79
N ILE A 163 18.60 -2.12 -13.75
CA ILE A 163 18.15 -1.89 -12.37
C ILE A 163 17.54 -0.48 -12.24
N ASP A 164 18.23 0.53 -12.79
CA ASP A 164 17.80 1.93 -12.73
C ASP A 164 16.50 2.14 -13.48
N TYR A 165 16.36 1.51 -14.64
CA TYR A 165 15.14 1.55 -15.46
C TYR A 165 13.96 0.83 -14.78
N MET A 166 14.16 -0.36 -14.17
CA MET A 166 13.14 -1.05 -13.40
C MET A 166 12.66 -0.20 -12.20
N ALA A 167 13.59 0.46 -11.52
CA ALA A 167 13.27 1.32 -10.39
C ALA A 167 12.41 2.52 -10.81
N GLU A 168 12.71 3.13 -11.94
CA GLU A 168 11.94 4.23 -12.49
C GLU A 168 10.54 3.78 -12.95
N LEU A 169 10.49 2.66 -13.68
CA LEU A 169 9.24 2.10 -14.19
C LEU A 169 8.26 1.70 -13.08
N SER A 170 8.76 1.29 -11.92
CA SER A 170 7.94 0.86 -10.79
C SER A 170 7.15 1.98 -10.11
N GLY A 171 7.52 3.26 -10.32
CA GLY A 171 6.85 4.40 -9.69
C GLY A 171 6.87 4.37 -8.16
N GLY A 172 7.82 3.64 -7.54
CA GLY A 172 7.94 3.50 -6.09
C GLY A 172 7.18 2.29 -5.50
N ASP A 173 6.65 1.41 -6.35
CA ASP A 173 6.05 0.13 -5.97
C ASP A 173 7.09 -1.00 -6.05
N ALA A 174 7.53 -1.49 -4.88
CA ALA A 174 8.51 -2.57 -4.82
C ALA A 174 7.98 -3.92 -5.34
N ARG A 175 6.67 -4.18 -5.25
CA ARG A 175 6.06 -5.40 -5.78
C ARG A 175 6.15 -5.41 -7.30
N SER A 176 5.82 -4.29 -7.93
CA SER A 176 5.95 -4.10 -9.38
C SER A 176 7.42 -4.24 -9.83
N ALA A 177 8.35 -3.60 -9.11
CA ALA A 177 9.78 -3.69 -9.42
C ALA A 177 10.29 -5.14 -9.36
N LEU A 178 9.96 -5.86 -8.28
CA LEU A 178 10.36 -7.26 -8.09
C LEU A 178 9.70 -8.20 -9.10
N GLY A 179 8.42 -7.98 -9.43
CA GLY A 179 7.74 -8.77 -10.47
C GLY A 179 8.36 -8.59 -11.85
N ASN A 180 8.75 -7.36 -12.20
CA ASN A 180 9.48 -7.10 -13.46
C ASN A 180 10.86 -7.76 -13.47
N LEU A 181 11.58 -7.77 -12.34
CA LEU A 181 12.87 -8.45 -12.20
C LEU A 181 12.70 -9.98 -12.37
N GLU A 182 11.76 -10.58 -11.65
CA GLU A 182 11.47 -12.02 -11.72
C GLU A 182 11.14 -12.45 -13.16
N LEU A 183 10.26 -11.69 -13.83
CA LEU A 183 9.90 -11.99 -15.20
C LEU A 183 11.10 -11.82 -16.15
N ALA A 184 11.89 -10.77 -16.01
CA ALA A 184 13.09 -10.56 -16.84
C ALA A 184 14.10 -11.71 -16.65
N LEU A 185 14.34 -12.14 -15.38
CA LEU A 185 15.22 -13.26 -15.07
C LEU A 185 14.75 -14.59 -15.66
N SER A 186 13.44 -14.79 -15.81
CA SER A 186 12.85 -16.00 -16.41
C SER A 186 12.93 -16.01 -17.94
N LEU A 187 12.99 -14.85 -18.58
CA LEU A 187 12.95 -14.71 -20.03
C LEU A 187 14.33 -14.59 -20.70
N SER A 188 15.34 -14.15 -19.95
CA SER A 188 16.65 -13.89 -20.55
C SER A 188 17.79 -14.17 -19.57
N ASP A 189 18.92 -14.68 -20.10
CA ASP A 189 20.15 -14.87 -19.32
C ASP A 189 20.90 -13.57 -19.07
N LYS A 190 20.69 -12.56 -19.93
CA LYS A 190 21.27 -11.23 -19.77
C LYS A 190 20.16 -10.19 -19.73
N ILE A 191 20.13 -9.46 -18.63
CA ILE A 191 19.08 -8.48 -18.34
C ILE A 191 19.67 -7.08 -18.57
N ASP A 192 19.37 -6.53 -19.71
CA ASP A 192 19.58 -5.12 -20.06
C ASP A 192 18.23 -4.38 -20.13
N THR A 193 18.26 -3.12 -20.50
CA THR A 193 17.04 -2.29 -20.60
C THR A 193 16.02 -2.84 -21.59
N GLU A 194 16.44 -3.46 -22.67
CA GLU A 194 15.53 -4.05 -23.67
C GLU A 194 14.85 -5.32 -23.13
N ALA A 195 15.59 -6.15 -22.40
CA ALA A 195 15.01 -7.31 -21.73
C ALA A 195 13.95 -6.90 -20.68
N VAL A 196 14.19 -5.81 -19.94
CA VAL A 196 13.21 -5.25 -18.98
C VAL A 196 11.98 -4.70 -19.72
N LYS A 197 12.15 -3.97 -20.82
CA LYS A 197 11.02 -3.49 -21.65
C LYS A 197 10.16 -4.65 -22.19
N ALA A 198 10.82 -5.71 -22.63
CA ALA A 198 10.13 -6.90 -23.12
C ALA A 198 9.37 -7.62 -22.00
N ALA A 199 9.96 -7.72 -20.79
CA ALA A 199 9.33 -8.32 -19.63
C ALA A 199 8.18 -7.46 -19.08
N ALA A 200 8.40 -6.16 -18.94
CA ALA A 200 7.37 -5.25 -18.43
C ALA A 200 6.13 -5.20 -19.31
N GLY A 201 6.23 -5.64 -20.56
CA GLY A 201 5.17 -5.52 -21.55
C GLY A 201 4.83 -4.04 -21.80
N ARG A 202 3.63 -3.77 -22.29
CA ARG A 202 3.05 -2.43 -22.25
C ARG A 202 2.46 -2.19 -20.86
N SER A 203 3.29 -2.16 -19.82
CA SER A 203 2.89 -1.64 -18.52
C SER A 203 2.57 -0.15 -18.70
N VAL A 204 1.32 0.14 -18.83
CA VAL A 204 0.82 1.49 -18.57
C VAL A 204 1.19 1.77 -17.11
N PRO A 205 1.89 2.89 -16.79
CA PRO A 205 2.19 3.26 -15.41
C PRO A 205 0.93 3.09 -14.58
N GLY A 206 1.04 2.38 -13.44
CA GLY A 206 -0.12 1.91 -12.69
C GLY A 206 -1.05 3.06 -12.29
N TYR A 207 -2.06 3.25 -13.09
CA TYR A 207 -3.22 4.06 -12.76
C TYR A 207 -4.19 3.15 -12.02
N ASP A 208 -4.23 3.31 -10.72
CA ASP A 208 -5.24 2.67 -9.91
C ASP A 208 -6.58 3.40 -10.13
N LYS A 209 -7.48 2.78 -10.91
CA LYS A 209 -8.82 3.32 -11.22
C LYS A 209 -9.70 3.61 -10.00
N LYS A 210 -9.26 3.22 -8.80
CA LYS A 210 -9.99 3.39 -7.53
C LYS A 210 -9.13 3.95 -6.39
N GLY A 211 -7.84 4.24 -6.63
CA GLY A 211 -6.93 4.79 -5.63
C GLY A 211 -6.93 6.32 -5.56
N ASP A 212 -6.18 6.85 -4.59
CA ASP A 212 -6.05 8.30 -4.34
C ASP A 212 -5.64 9.08 -5.60
N ALA A 213 -4.79 8.49 -6.47
CA ALA A 213 -4.38 9.11 -7.74
C ALA A 213 -5.55 9.38 -8.69
N HIS A 214 -6.57 8.51 -8.73
CA HIS A 214 -7.79 8.73 -9.49
C HIS A 214 -8.57 9.93 -8.95
N TYR A 215 -8.75 10.00 -7.62
CA TYR A 215 -9.45 11.12 -6.99
C TYR A 215 -8.67 12.42 -7.08
N ASP A 216 -7.34 12.37 -7.00
CA ASP A 216 -6.46 13.53 -7.15
C ASP A 216 -6.51 14.08 -8.57
N ASP A 217 -6.42 13.22 -9.60
CA ASP A 217 -6.45 13.62 -11.00
C ASP A 217 -7.81 14.21 -11.38
N ILE A 218 -8.93 13.59 -10.96
CA ILE A 218 -10.27 14.13 -11.24
C ILE A 218 -10.52 15.43 -10.48
N SER A 219 -10.02 15.53 -9.24
CA SER A 219 -10.12 16.77 -8.45
C SER A 219 -9.30 17.89 -9.08
N ALA A 220 -8.09 17.60 -9.53
CA ALA A 220 -7.23 18.56 -10.23
C ALA A 220 -7.84 18.99 -11.57
N PHE A 221 -8.42 18.04 -12.34
CA PHE A 221 -9.14 18.33 -13.57
C PHE A 221 -10.31 19.30 -13.35
N ILE A 222 -11.17 19.03 -12.34
CA ILE A 222 -12.31 19.92 -12.03
C ILE A 222 -11.82 21.28 -11.53
N LYS A 223 -10.78 21.31 -10.66
CA LYS A 223 -10.22 22.57 -10.15
C LYS A 223 -9.58 23.40 -11.25
N SER A 224 -8.92 22.79 -12.22
CA SER A 224 -8.36 23.52 -13.38
C SER A 224 -9.44 24.13 -14.28
N MET A 225 -10.55 23.41 -14.49
CA MET A 225 -11.72 23.97 -15.19
C MET A 225 -12.33 25.16 -14.42
N ARG A 226 -12.51 25.04 -13.11
CA ARG A 226 -12.98 26.15 -12.24
C ARG A 226 -12.03 27.35 -12.26
N GLY A 227 -10.73 27.09 -12.31
CA GLY A 227 -9.70 28.12 -12.42
C GLY A 227 -9.56 28.73 -13.82
N SER A 228 -10.34 28.26 -14.81
CA SER A 228 -10.23 28.67 -16.22
C SER A 228 -8.81 28.50 -16.78
N ASP A 229 -8.11 27.44 -16.37
CA ASP A 229 -6.78 27.06 -16.86
C ASP A 229 -6.91 25.94 -17.93
N PRO A 230 -6.90 26.28 -19.22
CA PRO A 230 -7.08 25.30 -20.29
C PRO A 230 -5.89 24.33 -20.39
N ASP A 231 -4.67 24.78 -20.12
CA ASP A 231 -3.47 23.95 -20.24
C ASP A 231 -3.45 22.88 -19.17
N ALA A 232 -3.70 23.25 -17.91
CA ALA A 232 -3.83 22.30 -16.82
C ALA A 232 -5.02 21.35 -17.03
N THR A 233 -6.15 21.85 -17.54
CA THR A 233 -7.33 21.02 -17.85
C THR A 233 -7.00 19.94 -18.88
N LEU A 234 -6.35 20.32 -19.99
CA LEU A 234 -5.94 19.37 -21.02
C LEU A 234 -4.88 18.39 -20.53
N TYR A 235 -3.96 18.84 -19.68
CA TYR A 235 -2.95 17.97 -19.07
C TYR A 235 -3.58 16.87 -18.24
N TYR A 236 -4.48 17.22 -17.29
CA TYR A 236 -5.14 16.22 -16.44
C TYR A 236 -6.10 15.33 -17.23
N LEU A 237 -6.79 15.86 -18.24
CA LEU A 237 -7.60 15.07 -19.17
C LEU A 237 -6.76 14.01 -19.88
N ALA A 238 -5.66 14.42 -20.50
CA ALA A 238 -4.76 13.52 -21.21
C ALA A 238 -4.18 12.45 -20.27
N ARG A 239 -3.82 12.85 -19.05
CA ARG A 239 -3.31 11.94 -18.02
C ARG A 239 -4.34 10.89 -17.65
N MET A 240 -5.60 11.25 -17.39
CA MET A 240 -6.69 10.31 -17.11
C MET A 240 -6.97 9.36 -18.26
N ILE A 241 -7.04 9.87 -19.51
CA ILE A 241 -7.29 9.04 -20.69
C ILE A 241 -6.13 8.06 -20.94
N ASN A 242 -4.87 8.52 -20.86
CA ASN A 242 -3.69 7.66 -20.98
C ASN A 242 -3.62 6.59 -19.88
N ALA A 243 -4.11 6.90 -18.71
CA ALA A 243 -4.23 5.98 -17.58
C ALA A 243 -5.39 4.98 -17.74
N GLY A 244 -6.16 5.06 -18.81
CA GLY A 244 -7.25 4.14 -19.14
C GLY A 244 -8.57 4.44 -18.43
N GLU A 245 -8.79 5.70 -18.00
CA GLU A 245 -10.07 6.14 -17.44
C GLU A 245 -11.18 6.04 -18.50
N ASP A 246 -12.39 5.69 -18.04
CA ASP A 246 -13.54 5.64 -18.94
C ASP A 246 -13.93 7.05 -19.43
N PRO A 247 -13.86 7.34 -20.72
CA PRO A 247 -14.25 8.64 -21.26
C PRO A 247 -15.67 9.07 -20.86
N LYS A 248 -16.57 8.11 -20.64
CA LYS A 248 -17.94 8.41 -20.16
C LYS A 248 -17.96 8.91 -18.73
N PHE A 249 -17.02 8.45 -17.89
CA PHE A 249 -16.86 8.96 -16.54
C PHE A 249 -16.38 10.41 -16.57
N VAL A 250 -15.35 10.71 -17.37
CA VAL A 250 -14.85 12.07 -17.55
C VAL A 250 -15.94 12.99 -18.07
N ALA A 251 -16.66 12.56 -19.13
CA ALA A 251 -17.78 13.35 -19.68
C ALA A 251 -18.87 13.64 -18.65
N ARG A 252 -19.23 12.67 -17.82
CA ARG A 252 -20.21 12.89 -16.72
C ARG A 252 -19.72 13.97 -15.73
N ARG A 253 -18.44 13.97 -15.39
CA ARG A 253 -17.85 15.00 -14.52
C ARG A 253 -17.86 16.38 -15.15
N MET A 254 -17.64 16.47 -16.46
CA MET A 254 -17.76 17.74 -17.19
C MET A 254 -19.20 18.27 -17.19
N VAL A 255 -20.19 17.38 -17.39
CA VAL A 255 -21.62 17.75 -17.32
C VAL A 255 -21.98 18.26 -15.92
N ILE A 256 -21.52 17.58 -14.86
CA ILE A 256 -21.75 18.04 -13.48
C ILE A 256 -21.12 19.41 -13.25
N PHE A 257 -19.86 19.60 -13.65
CA PHE A 257 -19.17 20.89 -13.58
C PHE A 257 -19.93 22.00 -14.32
N ALA A 258 -20.38 21.71 -15.55
CA ALA A 258 -21.14 22.70 -16.34
C ALA A 258 -22.48 23.08 -15.65
N SER A 259 -23.13 22.11 -15.00
CA SER A 259 -24.40 22.32 -14.29
C SER A 259 -24.24 23.05 -12.95
N GLU A 260 -23.15 22.84 -12.22
CA GLU A 260 -22.96 23.35 -10.86
C GLU A 260 -22.16 24.66 -10.83
N ASP A 261 -21.17 24.82 -11.73
CA ASP A 261 -20.20 25.90 -11.68
C ASP A 261 -20.33 26.92 -12.83
N VAL A 262 -20.98 26.57 -13.93
CA VAL A 262 -21.12 27.48 -15.10
C VAL A 262 -22.56 27.99 -15.26
N GLY A 263 -23.55 27.22 -14.84
CA GLY A 263 -24.97 27.62 -14.79
C GLY A 263 -25.72 27.30 -16.07
#